data_83cedeba8fac7f3016800c5133c7ab0e
#
_entry.id   83cedeba8fac7f3016800c5133c7ab0e
#
_cell.length_a   1.000
_cell.length_b   1.000
_cell.length_c   1.000
_cell.angle_alpha   90.00
_cell.angle_beta   90.00
_cell.angle_gamma   90.00
#
_symmetry.space_group_name_H-M   'P 1'
#
loop_
_entity.id
_entity.type
_entity.pdbx_description
1 polymer ?
#
loop_
_entity_poly.entity_id
_entity_poly.type
_entity_poly.pdbx_seq_one_letter_code
_entity_poly.pdbx_strand_id
1 'polypeptide(L)'
;QKKLMLKNSKLTAFGMTKKTGHSAENDPMLSSLLNSKSSSICLFGKSWDFHVDVALGVTNQQNLENITESAKHIIKSGKEFMFDAEHFFDGYKSNPDYALSCLKSAYDQGARWIVLCDTNGGTLPYEVSEIVKQVTKHIPGNNLGIHAHNDTENAVANTLAAVQAGVRQVQGTINGLGERCGN
;
A
#
# COMPACT_ATOMS: atom_id res chain seq x y z
N GLN A 1 3.25 30.98 -1.26
CA GLN A 1 2.47 29.78 -0.90
C GLN A 1 1.87 29.96 0.50
N LYS A 2 0.52 30.02 0.63
CA LYS A 2 -0.14 30.00 1.94
C LYS A 2 0.27 28.72 2.67
N LYS A 3 0.82 28.86 3.86
CA LYS A 3 1.17 27.73 4.73
C LYS A 3 -0.14 27.05 5.15
N LEU A 4 -0.39 25.86 4.63
CA LEU A 4 -1.55 25.06 5.04
C LEU A 4 -1.33 24.62 6.51
N MET A 5 -2.07 25.21 7.43
CA MET A 5 -2.01 24.87 8.85
C MET A 5 -3.05 23.80 9.14
N LEU A 6 -2.67 22.53 9.01
CA LEU A 6 -3.49 21.41 9.42
C LEU A 6 -3.36 21.22 10.93
N LYS A 7 -4.50 21.26 11.67
CA LYS A 7 -4.49 21.10 13.12
C LYS A 7 -4.50 19.64 13.56
N ASN A 8 -5.32 18.82 12.89
CA ASN A 8 -5.59 17.42 13.29
C ASN A 8 -5.31 16.41 12.15
N SER A 9 -4.80 16.87 11.01
CA SER A 9 -4.53 16.03 9.86
C SER A 9 -3.07 16.11 9.46
N LYS A 10 -2.52 15.03 8.93
CA LYS A 10 -1.18 14.97 8.34
C LYS A 10 -1.29 15.01 6.82
N LEU A 11 -0.43 15.79 6.19
CA LEU A 11 -0.23 15.71 4.75
C LEU A 11 0.70 14.55 4.45
N THR A 12 0.26 13.65 3.58
CA THR A 12 1.05 12.49 3.12
C THR A 12 1.45 12.68 1.66
N ALA A 13 2.75 12.57 1.36
CA ALA A 13 3.23 12.53 -0.01
C ALA A 13 3.07 11.10 -0.56
N PHE A 14 2.70 10.99 -1.84
CA PHE A 14 2.40 9.71 -2.48
C PHE A 14 3.32 9.46 -3.67
N GLY A 15 3.81 8.24 -3.83
CA GLY A 15 4.63 7.81 -4.95
C GLY A 15 4.81 6.30 -4.98
N MET A 16 5.74 5.83 -5.80
CA MET A 16 6.05 4.40 -5.92
C MET A 16 7.37 4.04 -5.23
N THR A 17 7.58 2.75 -4.99
CA THR A 17 8.88 2.22 -4.56
C THR A 17 9.97 2.55 -5.57
N LYS A 18 11.23 2.55 -5.15
CA LYS A 18 12.38 2.82 -6.03
C LYS A 18 12.39 1.93 -7.26
N LYS A 19 12.99 2.40 -8.32
CA LYS A 19 13.25 1.58 -9.51
C LYS A 19 14.39 0.58 -9.27
N THR A 20 14.25 -0.61 -9.81
CA THR A 20 15.34 -1.59 -9.88
C THR A 20 16.55 -0.99 -10.58
N GLY A 21 17.74 -1.26 -10.07
CA GLY A 21 18.99 -0.70 -10.57
C GLY A 21 19.40 0.66 -9.98
N HIS A 22 18.51 1.35 -9.24
CA HIS A 22 18.84 2.52 -8.46
C HIS A 22 19.03 2.16 -6.99
N SER A 23 19.92 2.84 -6.27
CA SER A 23 19.87 2.83 -4.82
C SER A 23 18.73 3.73 -4.33
N ALA A 24 18.21 3.48 -3.14
CA ALA A 24 17.12 4.30 -2.59
C ALA A 24 17.53 5.78 -2.41
N GLU A 25 18.82 6.04 -2.11
CA GLU A 25 19.38 7.39 -1.98
C GLU A 25 19.43 8.16 -3.29
N ASN A 26 19.60 7.44 -4.42
CA ASN A 26 19.76 8.04 -5.76
C ASN A 26 18.48 7.95 -6.61
N ASP A 27 17.38 7.44 -6.05
CA ASP A 27 16.11 7.40 -6.75
C ASP A 27 15.45 8.79 -6.76
N PRO A 28 15.19 9.39 -7.95
CA PRO A 28 14.67 10.75 -8.04
C PRO A 28 13.26 10.90 -7.44
N MET A 29 12.42 9.85 -7.52
CA MET A 29 11.08 9.86 -6.95
C MET A 29 11.16 9.90 -5.43
N LEU A 30 11.92 8.99 -4.82
CA LEU A 30 12.11 8.97 -3.36
C LEU A 30 12.73 10.28 -2.86
N SER A 31 13.73 10.80 -3.56
CA SER A 31 14.34 12.10 -3.22
C SER A 31 13.31 13.24 -3.25
N SER A 32 12.44 13.28 -4.26
CA SER A 32 11.37 14.28 -4.35
C SER A 32 10.38 14.17 -3.19
N LEU A 33 9.97 12.95 -2.84
CA LEU A 33 9.06 12.71 -1.72
C LEU A 33 9.69 13.08 -0.36
N LEU A 34 10.95 12.75 -0.15
CA LEU A 34 11.68 13.09 1.07
C LEU A 34 11.85 14.60 1.24
N ASN A 35 12.08 15.33 0.16
CA ASN A 35 12.19 16.79 0.15
C ASN A 35 10.83 17.50 0.24
N SER A 36 9.71 16.77 0.17
CA SER A 36 8.38 17.34 0.37
C SER A 36 8.20 17.84 1.81
N LYS A 37 7.28 18.78 2.01
CA LYS A 37 6.91 19.28 3.35
C LYS A 37 5.98 18.33 4.13
N SER A 38 5.69 17.14 3.60
CA SER A 38 4.86 16.14 4.28
C SER A 38 5.61 15.50 5.43
N SER A 39 4.91 15.17 6.50
CA SER A 39 5.46 14.40 7.63
C SER A 39 5.30 12.89 7.45
N SER A 40 4.55 12.48 6.42
CA SER A 40 4.25 11.10 6.11
C SER A 40 4.43 10.85 4.62
N ILE A 41 4.84 9.65 4.26
CA ILE A 41 4.99 9.18 2.87
C ILE A 41 4.25 7.87 2.73
N CYS A 42 3.43 7.77 1.68
CA CYS A 42 2.80 6.53 1.24
C CYS A 42 3.44 6.11 -0.09
N LEU A 43 3.96 4.89 -0.15
CA LEU A 43 4.43 4.30 -1.41
C LEU A 43 3.55 3.12 -1.80
N PHE A 44 3.14 3.10 -3.07
CA PHE A 44 2.62 1.87 -3.64
C PHE A 44 3.73 0.99 -4.20
N GLY A 45 3.54 -0.31 -4.14
CA GLY A 45 4.40 -1.31 -4.78
C GLY A 45 3.59 -2.52 -5.21
N LYS A 46 4.02 -3.17 -6.28
CA LYS A 46 3.33 -4.36 -6.79
C LYS A 46 3.39 -5.50 -5.78
N SER A 47 2.26 -6.14 -5.53
CA SER A 47 2.15 -7.31 -4.65
C SER A 47 1.51 -8.52 -5.35
N TRP A 48 1.37 -8.46 -6.66
CA TRP A 48 0.97 -9.54 -7.54
C TRP A 48 2.12 -9.90 -8.48
N ASP A 49 2.63 -11.13 -8.40
CA ASP A 49 3.78 -11.62 -9.17
C ASP A 49 3.59 -11.48 -10.69
N PHE A 50 2.37 -11.69 -11.20
CA PHE A 50 2.05 -11.41 -12.60
C PHE A 50 2.37 -9.96 -12.99
N HIS A 51 2.02 -8.97 -12.16
CA HIS A 51 2.32 -7.57 -12.44
C HIS A 51 3.78 -7.22 -12.22
N VAL A 52 4.50 -7.94 -11.37
CA VAL A 52 5.96 -7.77 -11.21
C VAL A 52 6.68 -8.16 -12.51
N ASP A 53 6.26 -9.24 -13.13
CA ASP A 53 6.80 -9.69 -14.40
C ASP A 53 6.38 -8.76 -15.55
N VAL A 54 5.08 -8.65 -15.81
CA VAL A 54 4.59 -7.99 -17.04
C VAL A 54 4.65 -6.47 -17.00
N ALA A 55 4.55 -5.83 -15.84
CA ALA A 55 4.52 -4.37 -15.73
C ALA A 55 5.86 -3.77 -15.30
N LEU A 56 6.63 -4.48 -14.45
CA LEU A 56 7.94 -4.00 -14.00
C LEU A 56 9.09 -4.65 -14.77
N GLY A 57 8.91 -5.86 -15.32
CA GLY A 57 9.94 -6.61 -16.01
C GLY A 57 11.11 -7.01 -15.10
N VAL A 58 10.81 -7.31 -13.81
CA VAL A 58 11.81 -7.66 -12.81
C VAL A 58 11.44 -8.97 -12.12
N THR A 59 12.41 -9.56 -11.40
CA THR A 59 12.12 -10.75 -10.59
C THR A 59 11.35 -10.40 -9.32
N ASN A 60 10.64 -11.39 -8.77
CA ASN A 60 9.97 -11.26 -7.48
C ASN A 60 10.95 -10.82 -6.37
N GLN A 61 12.15 -11.37 -6.35
CA GLN A 61 13.19 -11.02 -5.39
C GLN A 61 13.60 -9.54 -5.51
N GLN A 62 13.82 -9.04 -6.72
CA GLN A 62 14.15 -7.63 -6.96
C GLN A 62 13.02 -6.69 -6.52
N ASN A 63 11.76 -7.10 -6.70
CA ASN A 63 10.63 -6.30 -6.21
C ASN A 63 10.58 -6.26 -4.67
N LEU A 64 10.82 -7.38 -3.98
CA LEU A 64 10.92 -7.41 -2.52
C LEU A 64 12.06 -6.52 -2.01
N GLU A 65 13.21 -6.52 -2.68
CA GLU A 65 14.34 -5.64 -2.38
C GLU A 65 13.96 -4.16 -2.57
N ASN A 66 13.29 -3.82 -3.69
CA ASN A 66 12.81 -2.46 -3.94
C ASN A 66 11.88 -1.96 -2.83
N ILE A 67 10.94 -2.80 -2.37
CA ILE A 67 10.03 -2.47 -1.25
C ILE A 67 10.85 -2.26 0.03
N THR A 68 11.70 -3.22 0.39
CA THR A 68 12.50 -3.20 1.62
C THR A 68 13.40 -1.97 1.70
N GLU A 69 14.17 -1.70 0.63
CA GLU A 69 15.11 -0.57 0.61
C GLU A 69 14.39 0.78 0.62
N SER A 70 13.26 0.90 -0.10
CA SER A 70 12.44 2.11 -0.07
C SER A 70 11.88 2.38 1.32
N ALA A 71 11.30 1.36 1.96
CA ALA A 71 10.79 1.45 3.32
C ALA A 71 11.88 1.88 4.31
N LYS A 72 13.01 1.18 4.29
CA LYS A 72 14.17 1.47 5.15
C LYS A 72 14.68 2.91 4.98
N HIS A 73 14.76 3.38 3.74
CA HIS A 73 15.24 4.74 3.43
C HIS A 73 14.30 5.82 3.99
N ILE A 74 12.98 5.66 3.83
CA ILE A 74 11.98 6.59 4.35
C ILE A 74 11.98 6.58 5.88
N ILE A 75 11.95 5.41 6.51
CA ILE A 75 11.97 5.29 7.98
C ILE A 75 13.22 5.96 8.57
N LYS A 76 14.40 5.75 7.95
CA LYS A 76 15.64 6.38 8.36
C LYS A 76 15.59 7.92 8.31
N SER A 77 14.76 8.49 7.43
CA SER A 77 14.57 9.95 7.34
C SER A 77 13.70 10.55 8.45
N GLY A 78 13.12 9.72 9.31
CA GLY A 78 12.23 10.13 10.40
C GLY A 78 10.79 10.43 9.98
N LYS A 79 10.41 10.18 8.73
CA LYS A 79 9.02 10.32 8.26
C LYS A 79 8.20 9.07 8.56
N GLU A 80 6.92 9.24 8.84
CA GLU A 80 5.97 8.12 8.94
C GLU A 80 5.80 7.47 7.56
N PHE A 81 5.84 6.15 7.51
CA PHE A 81 5.75 5.40 6.27
C PHE A 81 4.50 4.53 6.20
N MET A 82 3.84 4.57 5.04
CA MET A 82 2.74 3.68 4.66
C MET A 82 3.11 2.95 3.37
N PHE A 83 2.67 1.71 3.27
CA PHE A 83 2.86 0.89 2.08
C PHE A 83 1.51 0.43 1.54
N ASP A 84 1.15 0.88 0.35
CA ASP A 84 0.00 0.42 -0.40
C ASP A 84 0.40 -0.77 -1.27
N ALA A 85 -0.05 -1.96 -0.88
CA ALA A 85 0.22 -3.21 -1.58
C ALA A 85 -0.72 -3.30 -2.80
N GLU A 86 -0.28 -2.77 -3.93
CA GLU A 86 -1.07 -2.68 -5.15
C GLU A 86 -1.41 -4.05 -5.71
N HIS A 87 -2.67 -4.28 -6.08
CA HIS A 87 -3.24 -5.55 -6.51
C HIS A 87 -3.09 -6.69 -5.48
N PHE A 88 -3.15 -6.36 -4.19
CA PHE A 88 -2.90 -7.34 -3.14
C PHE A 88 -3.89 -8.52 -3.19
N PHE A 89 -5.18 -8.26 -3.36
CA PHE A 89 -6.18 -9.33 -3.34
C PHE A 89 -6.04 -10.28 -4.55
N ASP A 90 -5.71 -9.75 -5.72
CA ASP A 90 -5.41 -10.57 -6.90
C ASP A 90 -4.14 -11.39 -6.68
N GLY A 91 -3.09 -10.75 -6.19
CA GLY A 91 -1.82 -11.39 -5.87
C GLY A 91 -1.97 -12.48 -4.82
N TYR A 92 -2.74 -12.21 -3.75
CA TYR A 92 -2.98 -13.19 -2.69
C TYR A 92 -3.76 -14.41 -3.20
N LYS A 93 -4.77 -14.21 -4.04
CA LYS A 93 -5.52 -15.34 -4.65
C LYS A 93 -4.66 -16.18 -5.59
N SER A 94 -3.68 -15.56 -6.26
CA SER A 94 -2.75 -16.23 -7.18
C SER A 94 -1.58 -16.89 -6.46
N ASN A 95 -0.89 -16.15 -5.57
CA ASN A 95 0.33 -16.57 -4.89
C ASN A 95 0.38 -15.93 -3.49
N PRO A 96 -0.29 -16.54 -2.49
CA PRO A 96 -0.42 -15.96 -1.16
C PRO A 96 0.93 -15.76 -0.45
N ASP A 97 1.89 -16.66 -0.64
CA ASP A 97 3.20 -16.56 0.01
C ASP A 97 3.98 -15.35 -0.50
N TYR A 98 3.94 -15.09 -1.80
CA TYR A 98 4.59 -13.93 -2.38
C TYR A 98 3.89 -12.62 -1.95
N ALA A 99 2.57 -12.56 -2.04
CA ALA A 99 1.81 -11.39 -1.62
C ALA A 99 2.08 -11.04 -0.14
N LEU A 100 2.11 -12.03 0.75
CA LEU A 100 2.48 -11.83 2.15
C LEU A 100 3.93 -11.36 2.31
N SER A 101 4.86 -11.87 1.49
CA SER A 101 6.26 -11.45 1.52
C SER A 101 6.40 -9.97 1.16
N CYS A 102 5.61 -9.45 0.21
CA CYS A 102 5.57 -8.03 -0.11
C CYS A 102 5.13 -7.18 1.09
N LEU A 103 4.07 -7.60 1.82
CA LEU A 103 3.63 -6.90 3.03
C LEU A 103 4.73 -6.89 4.09
N LYS A 104 5.34 -8.03 4.34
CA LYS A 104 6.41 -8.18 5.35
C LYS A 104 7.64 -7.35 5.01
N SER A 105 8.01 -7.25 3.74
CA SER A 105 9.13 -6.43 3.28
C SER A 105 9.02 -4.95 3.71
N ALA A 106 7.80 -4.41 3.81
CA ALA A 106 7.58 -3.06 4.32
C ALA A 106 7.36 -3.04 5.84
N TYR A 107 6.59 -3.99 6.37
CA TYR A 107 6.23 -4.04 7.79
C TYR A 107 7.45 -4.23 8.69
N ASP A 108 8.34 -5.15 8.34
CA ASP A 108 9.54 -5.47 9.12
C ASP A 108 10.56 -4.29 9.13
N GLN A 109 10.42 -3.32 8.22
CA GLN A 109 11.20 -2.08 8.25
C GLN A 109 10.56 -0.98 9.13
N GLY A 110 9.37 -1.20 9.67
CA GLY A 110 8.68 -0.26 10.54
C GLY A 110 7.61 0.59 9.87
N ALA A 111 7.06 0.13 8.74
CA ALA A 111 5.89 0.79 8.15
C ALA A 111 4.74 0.88 9.18
N ARG A 112 4.19 2.08 9.34
CA ARG A 112 3.07 2.31 10.26
C ARG A 112 1.79 1.64 9.76
N TRP A 113 1.54 1.71 8.46
CA TRP A 113 0.39 1.13 7.81
C TRP A 113 0.79 0.28 6.62
N ILE A 114 0.21 -0.91 6.55
CA ILE A 114 0.26 -1.82 5.41
C ILE A 114 -1.15 -1.89 4.85
N VAL A 115 -1.35 -1.32 3.68
CA VAL A 115 -2.66 -1.14 3.07
C VAL A 115 -2.90 -2.19 2.02
N LEU A 116 -3.95 -2.96 2.18
CA LEU A 116 -4.36 -4.01 1.25
C LEU A 116 -5.22 -3.39 0.16
N CYS A 117 -4.73 -3.37 -1.09
CA CYS A 117 -5.42 -2.72 -2.19
C CYS A 117 -6.22 -3.73 -3.03
N ASP A 118 -7.53 -3.53 -3.14
CA ASP A 118 -8.38 -4.15 -4.16
C ASP A 118 -8.37 -3.24 -5.40
N THR A 119 -7.22 -3.25 -6.10
CA THR A 119 -6.93 -2.32 -7.20
C THR A 119 -7.85 -2.55 -8.41
N ASN A 120 -8.23 -3.79 -8.69
CA ASN A 120 -9.19 -4.11 -9.75
C ASN A 120 -10.65 -3.89 -9.33
N GLY A 121 -10.92 -3.72 -8.02
CA GLY A 121 -12.27 -3.56 -7.50
C GLY A 121 -13.19 -4.77 -7.75
N GLY A 122 -12.60 -5.95 -7.92
CA GLY A 122 -13.31 -7.19 -8.27
C GLY A 122 -13.44 -8.20 -7.13
N THR A 123 -12.89 -7.90 -5.95
CA THR A 123 -12.95 -8.79 -4.80
C THR A 123 -14.32 -8.67 -4.11
N LEU A 124 -14.88 -9.78 -3.69
CA LEU A 124 -16.17 -9.79 -2.99
C LEU A 124 -15.98 -9.62 -1.47
N PRO A 125 -16.96 -9.07 -0.73
CA PRO A 125 -16.81 -8.75 0.70
C PRO A 125 -16.45 -9.96 1.57
N TYR A 126 -16.95 -11.15 1.26
CA TYR A 126 -16.58 -12.35 2.02
C TYR A 126 -15.13 -12.78 1.75
N GLU A 127 -14.63 -12.62 0.51
CA GLU A 127 -13.22 -12.88 0.18
C GLU A 127 -12.30 -11.91 0.92
N VAL A 128 -12.66 -10.62 0.94
CA VAL A 128 -11.93 -9.59 1.72
C VAL A 128 -11.84 -10.01 3.19
N SER A 129 -12.97 -10.39 3.79
CA SER A 129 -13.01 -10.81 5.20
C SER A 129 -12.09 -12.01 5.46
N GLU A 130 -12.16 -13.04 4.60
CA GLU A 130 -11.33 -14.26 4.78
C GLU A 130 -9.83 -13.96 4.58
N ILE A 131 -9.46 -13.20 3.55
CA ILE A 131 -8.06 -12.84 3.28
C ILE A 131 -7.51 -11.97 4.41
N VAL A 132 -8.24 -10.95 4.86
CA VAL A 132 -7.81 -10.10 5.98
C VAL A 132 -7.58 -10.90 7.25
N LYS A 133 -8.46 -11.86 7.59
CA LYS A 133 -8.26 -12.78 8.73
C LYS A 133 -6.97 -13.60 8.61
N GLN A 134 -6.57 -14.00 7.42
CA GLN A 134 -5.27 -14.67 7.23
C GLN A 134 -4.12 -13.70 7.42
N VAL A 135 -4.19 -12.50 6.83
CA VAL A 135 -3.16 -11.46 6.96
C VAL A 135 -2.96 -11.04 8.42
N THR A 136 -4.03 -10.96 9.23
CA THR A 136 -3.93 -10.60 10.66
C THR A 136 -3.15 -11.60 11.51
N LYS A 137 -2.91 -12.82 11.02
CA LYS A 137 -2.03 -13.80 11.67
C LYS A 137 -0.53 -13.43 11.53
N HIS A 138 -0.20 -12.57 10.57
CA HIS A 138 1.18 -12.16 10.26
C HIS A 138 1.45 -10.70 10.62
N ILE A 139 0.48 -9.82 10.42
CA ILE A 139 0.57 -8.37 10.69
C ILE A 139 -0.64 -7.95 11.54
N PRO A 140 -0.42 -7.36 12.72
CA PRO A 140 -1.53 -6.94 13.59
C PRO A 140 -2.48 -5.98 12.88
N GLY A 141 -3.79 -6.13 13.10
CA GLY A 141 -4.81 -5.28 12.49
C GLY A 141 -4.61 -3.77 12.75
N ASN A 142 -3.99 -3.42 13.88
CA ASN A 142 -3.61 -2.03 14.20
C ASN A 142 -2.56 -1.42 13.25
N ASN A 143 -1.96 -2.24 12.39
CA ASN A 143 -1.03 -1.83 11.34
C ASN A 143 -1.59 -2.06 9.94
N LEU A 144 -2.84 -2.54 9.81
CA LEU A 144 -3.46 -2.83 8.53
C LEU A 144 -4.44 -1.73 8.09
N GLY A 145 -4.39 -1.44 6.79
CA GLY A 145 -5.31 -0.59 6.06
C GLY A 145 -6.02 -1.32 4.91
N ILE A 146 -7.06 -0.72 4.39
CA ILE A 146 -7.80 -1.15 3.19
C ILE A 146 -7.96 0.00 2.22
N HIS A 147 -7.75 -0.27 0.93
CA HIS A 147 -8.04 0.62 -0.18
C HIS A 147 -8.81 -0.18 -1.23
N ALA A 148 -10.10 0.05 -1.33
CA ALA A 148 -10.98 -0.70 -2.24
C ALA A 148 -11.50 0.20 -3.35
N HIS A 149 -11.29 -0.21 -4.63
CA HIS A 149 -11.91 0.42 -5.78
C HIS A 149 -13.35 -0.05 -5.98
N ASN A 150 -14.14 0.73 -6.71
CA ASN A 150 -15.60 0.58 -6.77
C ASN A 150 -16.12 -0.01 -8.09
N ASP A 151 -15.28 -0.73 -8.84
CA ASP A 151 -15.62 -1.25 -10.18
C ASP A 151 -16.81 -2.23 -10.17
N THR A 152 -16.99 -2.97 -9.09
CA THR A 152 -18.15 -3.86 -8.86
C THR A 152 -19.17 -3.28 -7.88
N GLU A 153 -19.10 -1.98 -7.59
CA GLU A 153 -19.95 -1.30 -6.59
C GLU A 153 -19.79 -1.82 -5.15
N ASN A 154 -18.68 -2.51 -4.86
CA ASN A 154 -18.42 -3.14 -3.57
C ASN A 154 -17.41 -2.40 -2.68
N ALA A 155 -16.88 -1.24 -3.08
CA ALA A 155 -15.82 -0.56 -2.31
C ALA A 155 -16.21 -0.34 -0.84
N VAL A 156 -17.42 0.17 -0.58
CA VAL A 156 -17.90 0.41 0.79
C VAL A 156 -18.12 -0.92 1.53
N ALA A 157 -18.73 -1.91 0.90
CA ALA A 157 -18.96 -3.23 1.50
C ALA A 157 -17.64 -3.94 1.82
N ASN A 158 -16.65 -3.88 0.90
CA ASN A 158 -15.31 -4.42 1.12
C ASN A 158 -14.58 -3.71 2.27
N THR A 159 -14.68 -2.38 2.33
CA THR A 159 -14.11 -1.60 3.42
C THR A 159 -14.71 -2.00 4.77
N LEU A 160 -16.04 -2.13 4.87
CA LEU A 160 -16.71 -2.56 6.09
C LEU A 160 -16.32 -3.99 6.49
N ALA A 161 -16.25 -4.92 5.52
CA ALA A 161 -15.81 -6.30 5.76
C ALA A 161 -14.37 -6.35 6.29
N ALA A 162 -13.47 -5.54 5.73
CA ALA A 162 -12.08 -5.44 6.18
C ALA A 162 -11.98 -4.89 7.62
N VAL A 163 -12.75 -3.84 7.96
CA VAL A 163 -12.78 -3.27 9.32
C VAL A 163 -13.33 -4.29 10.33
N GLN A 164 -14.38 -5.02 9.97
CA GLN A 164 -14.93 -6.09 10.81
C GLN A 164 -13.92 -7.23 11.01
N ALA A 165 -13.09 -7.53 9.99
CA ALA A 165 -12.04 -8.53 10.06
C ALA A 165 -10.77 -8.06 10.81
N GLY A 166 -10.68 -6.78 11.22
CA GLY A 166 -9.61 -6.29 12.08
C GLY A 166 -8.78 -5.13 11.55
N VAL A 167 -8.98 -4.69 10.32
CA VAL A 167 -8.32 -3.50 9.75
C VAL A 167 -8.69 -2.22 10.52
N ARG A 168 -7.74 -1.27 10.66
CA ARG A 168 -7.93 -0.05 11.43
C ARG A 168 -7.63 1.25 10.67
N GLN A 169 -7.19 1.16 9.41
CA GLN A 169 -7.01 2.33 8.55
C GLN A 169 -7.83 2.12 7.28
N VAL A 170 -8.46 3.18 6.79
CA VAL A 170 -9.24 3.17 5.55
C VAL A 170 -8.74 4.27 4.64
N GLN A 171 -8.49 3.93 3.38
CA GLN A 171 -8.27 4.92 2.32
C GLN A 171 -9.51 5.00 1.44
N GLY A 172 -9.86 6.20 1.04
CA GLY A 172 -11.00 6.46 0.18
C GLY A 172 -10.99 7.90 -0.33
N THR A 173 -11.91 8.24 -1.20
CA THR A 173 -12.01 9.56 -1.79
C THR A 173 -13.34 10.25 -1.41
N ILE A 174 -13.31 11.58 -1.34
CA ILE A 174 -14.52 12.36 -1.11
C ILE A 174 -15.43 12.25 -2.35
N ASN A 175 -16.68 11.87 -2.14
CA ASN A 175 -17.70 11.69 -3.19
C ASN A 175 -17.31 10.63 -4.26
N GLY A 176 -16.45 9.67 -3.93
CA GLY A 176 -16.01 8.65 -4.86
C GLY A 176 -15.19 9.17 -6.04
N LEU A 177 -14.60 10.35 -5.95
CA LEU A 177 -13.76 10.93 -7.00
C LEU A 177 -12.40 10.21 -7.04
N GLY A 178 -12.07 9.60 -8.14
CA GLY A 178 -10.82 8.86 -8.29
C GLY A 178 -10.69 8.18 -9.64
N GLU A 179 -9.83 7.18 -9.72
CA GLU A 179 -9.70 6.38 -10.93
C GLU A 179 -10.99 5.62 -11.23
N ARG A 180 -11.32 5.51 -12.51
CA ARG A 180 -12.50 4.80 -13.02
C ARG A 180 -13.79 5.28 -12.34
N CYS A 181 -14.51 4.40 -11.65
CA CYS A 181 -15.73 4.75 -10.92
C CYS A 181 -15.49 5.13 -9.46
N GLY A 182 -14.22 5.28 -9.05
CA GLY A 182 -13.83 5.77 -7.73
C GLY A 182 -13.45 4.69 -6.71
N ASN A 183 -13.27 5.13 -5.50
CA ASN A 183 -12.87 4.32 -4.34
C ASN A 183 -13.21 5.02 -3.00
#